data_528122861eab36c34ebda4a01300022f
#
_entry.id   528122861eab36c34ebda4a01300022f
#
_cell.length_a   1.000
_cell.length_b   1.000
_cell.length_c   1.000
_cell.angle_alpha   90.00
_cell.angle_beta   90.00
_cell.angle_gamma   90.00
#
_symmetry.space_group_name_H-M   'P 1'
#
loop_
_entity.id
_entity.type
_entity.pdbx_description
1 polymer ?
#
loop_
_entity_poly.entity_id
_entity_poly.type
_entity_poly.pdbx_seq_one_letter_code
_entity_poly.pdbx_strand_id
1 'polypeptide(L)'
;MTIMTLEIGTSAPGFTLSNQDDQPVALTDFAGQDVIVYFYPAASTPGCTTQACDFRDNINSLKSAGYQVLGISPDKPSKLKKFQEKEGLNFPLLSDPDNKAQEAYGAYGLKKMYGKEYMGTIRSTFVVSAGKISHAFYNVKAKGHIEFLRKELGI
;
A
#
# COMPACT_ATOMS: atom_id res chain seq x y z
N MET A 1 16.55 13.04 -11.11
CA MET A 1 16.43 11.59 -10.92
C MET A 1 15.08 11.14 -11.46
N THR A 2 15.08 10.20 -12.37
CA THR A 2 13.85 9.69 -12.96
C THR A 2 13.22 8.67 -12.02
N ILE A 3 11.96 8.88 -11.64
CA ILE A 3 11.21 7.89 -10.85
C ILE A 3 10.84 6.76 -11.81
N MET A 4 11.25 5.53 -11.46
CA MET A 4 10.87 4.36 -12.24
C MET A 4 9.45 3.95 -11.87
N THR A 5 8.54 4.13 -12.82
CA THR A 5 7.16 3.65 -12.67
C THR A 5 7.04 2.24 -13.25
N LEU A 6 6.22 1.41 -12.62
CA LEU A 6 5.97 0.06 -13.09
C LEU A 6 4.90 0.08 -14.19
N GLU A 7 5.16 -0.65 -15.26
CA GLU A 7 4.21 -0.80 -16.35
C GLU A 7 3.27 -1.99 -16.09
N ILE A 8 2.05 -1.87 -16.58
CA ILE A 8 1.06 -2.94 -16.54
C ILE A 8 1.60 -4.16 -17.29
N GLY A 9 1.45 -5.33 -16.67
CA GLY A 9 1.90 -6.60 -17.24
C GLY A 9 3.31 -7.02 -16.84
N THR A 10 4.07 -6.13 -16.17
CA THR A 10 5.41 -6.51 -15.67
C THR A 10 5.29 -7.34 -14.41
N SER A 11 6.33 -8.11 -14.10
CA SER A 11 6.39 -8.87 -12.84
C SER A 11 6.37 -7.91 -11.66
N ALA A 12 5.54 -8.20 -10.67
CA ALA A 12 5.50 -7.41 -9.44
C ALA A 12 6.79 -7.64 -8.65
N PRO A 13 7.47 -6.57 -8.21
CA PRO A 13 8.65 -6.75 -7.36
C PRO A 13 8.30 -7.51 -6.09
N GLY A 14 9.06 -8.57 -5.80
CA GLY A 14 8.89 -9.34 -4.58
C GLY A 14 9.36 -8.58 -3.36
N PHE A 15 8.77 -8.90 -2.21
CA PHE A 15 9.21 -8.36 -0.93
C PHE A 15 8.90 -9.35 0.18
N THR A 16 9.67 -9.23 1.26
CA THR A 16 9.38 -9.88 2.54
C THR A 16 9.59 -8.82 3.61
N LEU A 17 8.51 -8.44 4.28
CA LEU A 17 8.50 -7.34 5.25
C LEU A 17 7.83 -7.81 6.55
N SER A 18 8.23 -7.23 7.68
CA SER A 18 7.58 -7.51 8.95
C SER A 18 6.22 -6.83 9.02
N ASN A 19 5.21 -7.55 9.53
CA ASN A 19 3.90 -6.98 9.76
C ASN A 19 3.82 -6.29 11.13
N GLN A 20 2.63 -5.85 11.53
CA GLN A 20 2.39 -5.17 12.81
C GLN A 20 2.68 -6.05 14.04
N ASP A 21 2.74 -7.35 13.87
CA ASP A 21 3.09 -8.31 14.93
C ASP A 21 4.55 -8.77 14.84
N ASP A 22 5.36 -8.06 14.04
CA ASP A 22 6.77 -8.34 13.78
C ASP A 22 7.00 -9.75 13.22
N GLN A 23 6.05 -10.22 12.38
CA GLN A 23 6.15 -11.50 11.68
C GLN A 23 6.39 -11.25 10.20
N PRO A 24 7.21 -12.07 9.52
CA PRO A 24 7.51 -11.87 8.11
C PRO A 24 6.29 -12.18 7.24
N VAL A 25 6.03 -11.27 6.28
CA VAL A 25 5.00 -11.46 5.26
C VAL A 25 5.65 -11.22 3.90
N ALA A 26 5.54 -12.21 3.03
CA ALA A 26 6.07 -12.13 1.67
C ALA A 26 4.93 -11.99 0.67
N LEU A 27 5.19 -11.27 -0.42
CA LEU A 27 4.22 -11.18 -1.51
C LEU A 27 3.82 -12.57 -2.03
N THR A 28 4.78 -13.50 -2.09
CA THR A 28 4.54 -14.89 -2.53
C THR A 28 3.59 -15.66 -1.61
N ASP A 29 3.36 -15.21 -0.39
CA ASP A 29 2.37 -15.83 0.52
C ASP A 29 0.95 -15.72 -0.04
N PHE A 30 0.74 -14.82 -0.98
CA PHE A 30 -0.56 -14.57 -1.62
C PHE A 30 -0.61 -15.08 -3.06
N ALA A 31 0.28 -16.01 -3.43
CA ALA A 31 0.30 -16.60 -4.77
C ALA A 31 -1.07 -17.20 -5.10
N GLY A 32 -1.56 -16.94 -6.32
CA GLY A 32 -2.87 -17.39 -6.76
C GLY A 32 -4.03 -16.50 -6.34
N GLN A 33 -3.76 -15.41 -5.62
CA GLN A 33 -4.76 -14.42 -5.21
C GLN A 33 -4.43 -13.07 -5.83
N ASP A 34 -5.45 -12.23 -6.00
CA ASP A 34 -5.26 -10.84 -6.40
C ASP A 34 -4.98 -10.03 -5.14
N VAL A 35 -3.96 -9.17 -5.18
CA VAL A 35 -3.51 -8.41 -4.02
C VAL A 35 -3.50 -6.93 -4.34
N ILE A 36 -4.15 -6.16 -3.50
CA ILE A 36 -4.06 -4.70 -3.51
C ILE A 36 -2.93 -4.32 -2.56
N VAL A 37 -1.85 -3.76 -3.11
CA VAL A 37 -0.70 -3.29 -2.34
C VAL A 37 -0.71 -1.77 -2.39
N TYR A 38 -0.90 -1.12 -1.24
CA TYR A 38 -0.86 0.34 -1.22
C TYR A 38 0.22 0.86 -0.28
N PHE A 39 0.85 1.96 -0.71
CA PHE A 39 1.94 2.62 0.02
C PHE A 39 1.43 3.94 0.57
N TYR A 40 1.70 4.20 1.84
CA TYR A 40 1.32 5.44 2.52
C TYR A 40 2.50 5.96 3.35
N PRO A 41 2.61 7.30 3.53
CA PRO A 41 3.83 7.88 4.11
C PRO A 41 4.00 7.70 5.62
N ALA A 42 2.90 7.70 6.40
CA ALA A 42 3.05 7.61 7.86
C ALA A 42 1.77 7.19 8.55
N ALA A 43 1.86 6.17 9.42
CA ALA A 43 0.77 5.74 10.26
C ALA A 43 0.28 6.87 11.17
N SER A 44 -1.01 6.86 11.50
CA SER A 44 -1.65 7.80 12.43
C SER A 44 -1.68 9.27 11.98
N THR A 45 -1.36 9.54 10.70
CA THR A 45 -1.58 10.87 10.11
C THR A 45 -3.00 10.94 9.54
N PRO A 46 -3.60 12.16 9.42
CA PRO A 46 -5.02 12.27 9.01
C PRO A 46 -5.35 11.61 7.68
N GLY A 47 -4.56 11.86 6.64
CA GLY A 47 -4.81 11.27 5.31
C GLY A 47 -4.64 9.76 5.31
N CYS A 48 -3.59 9.25 5.96
CA CYS A 48 -3.34 7.81 6.03
C CYS A 48 -4.41 7.10 6.87
N THR A 49 -4.90 7.75 7.93
CA THR A 49 -6.00 7.22 8.74
C THR A 49 -7.29 7.13 7.92
N THR A 50 -7.63 8.18 7.17
CA THR A 50 -8.79 8.17 6.27
C THR A 50 -8.71 7.02 5.27
N GLN A 51 -7.58 6.87 4.59
CA GLN A 51 -7.39 5.81 3.61
C GLN A 51 -7.49 4.42 4.25
N ALA A 52 -6.83 4.20 5.37
CA ALA A 52 -6.85 2.91 6.07
C ALA A 52 -8.25 2.54 6.57
N CYS A 53 -8.98 3.50 7.12
CA CYS A 53 -10.35 3.28 7.57
C CYS A 53 -11.31 2.96 6.42
N ASP A 54 -11.11 3.59 5.27
CA ASP A 54 -11.90 3.27 4.08
C ASP A 54 -11.63 1.84 3.60
N PHE A 55 -10.38 1.39 3.62
CA PHE A 55 -10.06 -0.01 3.34
C PHE A 55 -10.70 -0.94 4.38
N ARG A 56 -10.59 -0.60 5.65
CA ARG A 56 -11.19 -1.38 6.74
C ARG A 56 -12.70 -1.58 6.52
N ASP A 57 -13.40 -0.51 6.20
CA ASP A 57 -14.86 -0.53 6.05
C ASP A 57 -15.32 -1.28 4.79
N ASN A 58 -14.42 -1.48 3.83
CA ASN A 58 -14.72 -2.17 2.58
C ASN A 58 -14.03 -3.53 2.45
N ILE A 59 -13.34 -4.00 3.51
CA ILE A 59 -12.49 -5.20 3.40
C ILE A 59 -13.29 -6.45 3.03
N ASN A 60 -14.48 -6.63 3.58
CA ASN A 60 -15.30 -7.80 3.29
C ASN A 60 -15.74 -7.83 1.83
N SER A 61 -16.12 -6.67 1.30
CA SER A 61 -16.49 -6.52 -0.11
C SER A 61 -15.31 -6.81 -1.04
N LEU A 62 -14.13 -6.31 -0.70
CA LEU A 62 -12.91 -6.54 -1.48
C LEU A 62 -12.51 -8.02 -1.45
N LYS A 63 -12.54 -8.67 -0.29
CA LYS A 63 -12.24 -10.09 -0.17
C LYS A 63 -13.25 -10.96 -0.92
N SER A 64 -14.52 -10.61 -0.87
CA SER A 64 -15.57 -11.31 -1.63
C SER A 64 -15.34 -11.21 -3.13
N ALA A 65 -14.74 -10.13 -3.60
CA ALA A 65 -14.37 -9.95 -5.00
C ALA A 65 -13.03 -10.61 -5.36
N GLY A 66 -12.36 -11.28 -4.40
CA GLY A 66 -11.11 -12.01 -4.62
C GLY A 66 -9.83 -11.23 -4.33
N TYR A 67 -9.93 -10.09 -3.66
CA TYR A 67 -8.77 -9.24 -3.37
C TYR A 67 -8.31 -9.34 -1.92
N GLN A 68 -7.00 -9.45 -1.73
CA GLN A 68 -6.35 -9.23 -0.44
C GLN A 68 -5.79 -7.81 -0.41
N VAL A 69 -5.61 -7.25 0.79
CA VAL A 69 -5.10 -5.88 0.95
C VAL A 69 -3.87 -5.88 1.85
N LEU A 70 -2.80 -5.23 1.39
CA LEU A 70 -1.58 -5.02 2.16
C LEU A 70 -1.27 -3.52 2.17
N GLY A 71 -1.11 -2.94 3.36
CA GLY A 71 -0.68 -1.54 3.50
C GLY A 71 0.78 -1.49 3.89
N ILE A 72 1.59 -0.69 3.19
CA ILE A 72 3.04 -0.61 3.42
C ILE A 72 3.43 0.83 3.70
N SER A 73 4.21 1.04 4.77
CA SER A 73 4.77 2.33 5.13
C SER A 73 6.20 2.16 5.67
N PRO A 74 6.97 3.26 5.80
CA PRO A 74 8.30 3.19 6.40
C PRO A 74 8.29 3.06 7.93
N ASP A 75 7.11 3.03 8.55
CA ASP A 75 6.98 2.93 10.00
C ASP A 75 7.47 1.59 10.55
N LYS A 76 7.93 1.59 11.80
CA LYS A 76 8.33 0.37 12.51
C LYS A 76 7.11 -0.47 12.89
N PRO A 77 7.27 -1.81 13.07
CA PRO A 77 6.16 -2.68 13.44
C PRO A 77 5.39 -2.21 14.68
N SER A 78 6.07 -1.70 15.70
CA SER A 78 5.43 -1.21 16.92
C SER A 78 4.47 -0.06 16.66
N LYS A 79 4.82 0.84 15.74
CA LYS A 79 3.95 1.96 15.35
C LYS A 79 2.76 1.47 14.54
N LEU A 80 2.97 0.50 13.67
CA LEU A 80 1.90 -0.13 12.89
C LEU A 80 0.91 -0.86 13.80
N LYS A 81 1.41 -1.51 14.85
CA LYS A 81 0.55 -2.19 15.83
C LYS A 81 -0.38 -1.20 16.53
N LYS A 82 0.16 -0.07 16.97
CA LYS A 82 -0.64 1.00 17.59
C LYS A 82 -1.69 1.54 16.63
N PHE A 83 -1.33 1.74 15.37
CA PHE A 83 -2.24 2.22 14.34
C PHE A 83 -3.37 1.22 14.11
N GLN A 84 -3.03 -0.06 13.96
CA GLN A 84 -3.99 -1.14 13.80
C GLN A 84 -4.99 -1.19 14.95
N GLU A 85 -4.49 -1.15 16.19
CA GLU A 85 -5.34 -1.24 17.38
C GLU A 85 -6.24 -0.02 17.53
N LYS A 86 -5.69 1.18 17.32
CA LYS A 86 -6.43 2.43 17.45
C LYS A 86 -7.58 2.54 16.45
N GLU A 87 -7.35 2.13 15.20
CA GLU A 87 -8.32 2.29 14.12
C GLU A 87 -9.08 0.99 13.82
N GLY A 88 -8.80 -0.10 14.52
CA GLY A 88 -9.46 -1.39 14.29
C GLY A 88 -9.22 -1.94 12.89
N LEU A 89 -8.00 -1.79 12.37
CA LEU A 89 -7.67 -2.22 11.01
C LEU A 89 -7.65 -3.75 10.91
N ASN A 90 -8.26 -4.28 9.87
CA ASN A 90 -8.51 -5.70 9.67
C ASN A 90 -7.80 -6.28 8.45
N PHE A 91 -6.64 -5.71 8.12
CA PHE A 91 -5.76 -6.18 7.07
C PHE A 91 -4.30 -5.96 7.50
N PRO A 92 -3.33 -6.69 6.93
CA PRO A 92 -1.93 -6.56 7.33
C PRO A 92 -1.33 -5.19 7.01
N LEU A 93 -0.55 -4.68 7.96
CA LEU A 93 0.27 -3.48 7.79
C LEU A 93 1.72 -3.93 7.79
N LEU A 94 2.48 -3.56 6.76
CA LEU A 94 3.86 -4.00 6.58
C LEU A 94 4.84 -2.85 6.78
N SER A 95 5.95 -3.15 7.41
CA SER A 95 7.01 -2.21 7.74
C SER A 95 8.12 -2.24 6.69
N ASP A 96 8.41 -1.09 6.08
CA ASP A 96 9.48 -0.94 5.08
C ASP A 96 10.41 0.21 5.49
N PRO A 97 11.14 0.08 6.62
CA PRO A 97 11.90 1.20 7.18
C PRO A 97 13.07 1.65 6.30
N ASP A 98 13.58 0.76 5.45
CA ASP A 98 14.68 1.09 4.53
C ASP A 98 14.20 1.56 3.16
N ASN A 99 12.88 1.70 2.96
CA ASN A 99 12.25 2.14 1.73
C ASN A 99 12.54 1.23 0.52
N LYS A 100 12.93 -0.01 0.72
CA LYS A 100 13.30 -0.93 -0.35
C LYS A 100 12.12 -1.33 -1.23
N ALA A 101 11.00 -1.71 -0.63
CA ALA A 101 9.79 -2.04 -1.36
C ALA A 101 9.21 -0.80 -2.04
N GLN A 102 9.24 0.34 -1.36
CA GLN A 102 8.78 1.60 -1.92
C GLN A 102 9.58 1.97 -3.16
N GLU A 103 10.91 1.86 -3.12
CA GLU A 103 11.77 2.14 -4.26
C GLU A 103 11.53 1.14 -5.40
N ALA A 104 11.41 -0.14 -5.09
CA ALA A 104 11.17 -1.18 -6.10
C ALA A 104 9.87 -0.97 -6.86
N TYR A 105 8.85 -0.43 -6.21
CA TYR A 105 7.56 -0.13 -6.84
C TYR A 105 7.49 1.28 -7.42
N GLY A 106 8.55 2.08 -7.29
CA GLY A 106 8.53 3.48 -7.75
C GLY A 106 7.69 4.40 -6.87
N ALA A 107 7.36 3.96 -5.65
CA ALA A 107 6.52 4.70 -4.71
C ALA A 107 7.33 5.53 -3.70
N TYR A 108 8.57 5.84 -4.03
CA TYR A 108 9.46 6.66 -3.22
C TYR A 108 10.18 7.65 -4.12
N GLY A 109 10.15 8.91 -3.76
CA GLY A 109 10.76 9.93 -4.60
C GLY A 109 10.62 11.33 -4.02
N LEU A 110 10.92 12.31 -4.87
CA LEU A 110 10.89 13.71 -4.48
C LEU A 110 9.46 14.20 -4.31
N LYS A 111 9.19 14.78 -3.15
CA LYS A 111 7.88 15.38 -2.82
C LYS A 111 8.07 16.86 -2.52
N LYS A 112 7.04 17.66 -2.82
CA LYS A 112 7.00 19.07 -2.49
C LYS A 112 5.87 19.35 -1.51
N MET A 113 6.19 20.07 -0.43
CA MET A 113 5.21 20.50 0.55
C MET A 113 5.62 21.84 1.12
N TYR A 114 4.73 22.83 1.05
CA TYR A 114 4.98 24.20 1.57
C TYR A 114 6.26 24.81 1.01
N GLY A 115 6.54 24.60 -0.28
CA GLY A 115 7.71 25.13 -0.94
C GLY A 115 9.02 24.42 -0.65
N LYS A 116 8.98 23.35 0.14
CA LYS A 116 10.16 22.53 0.43
C LYS A 116 10.11 21.20 -0.34
N GLU A 117 11.27 20.77 -0.78
CA GLU A 117 11.44 19.48 -1.45
C GLU A 117 12.06 18.48 -0.48
N TYR A 118 11.54 17.24 -0.46
CA TYR A 118 12.09 16.17 0.37
C TYR A 118 11.80 14.81 -0.27
N MET A 119 12.63 13.82 0.09
CA MET A 119 12.41 12.44 -0.36
C MET A 119 11.42 11.76 0.59
N GLY A 120 10.45 11.06 0.04
CA GLY A 120 9.45 10.37 0.84
C GLY A 120 8.57 9.44 0.04
N THR A 121 7.68 8.76 0.74
CA THR A 121 6.72 7.85 0.12
C THR A 121 5.73 8.63 -0.75
N ILE A 122 5.62 8.21 -2.00
CA ILE A 122 4.57 8.68 -2.91
C ILE A 122 3.38 7.76 -2.72
N ARG A 123 2.25 8.30 -2.24
CA ARG A 123 1.04 7.53 -2.00
C ARG A 123 0.60 6.86 -3.29
N SER A 124 0.68 5.53 -3.33
CA SER A 124 0.48 4.76 -4.56
C SER A 124 -0.24 3.46 -4.25
N THR A 125 -0.98 2.94 -5.23
CA THR A 125 -1.70 1.67 -5.08
C THR A 125 -1.47 0.82 -6.31
N PHE A 126 -1.18 -0.44 -6.08
CA PHE A 126 -0.94 -1.42 -7.12
C PHE A 126 -1.87 -2.61 -6.94
N VAL A 127 -2.28 -3.22 -8.03
CA VAL A 127 -2.98 -4.51 -7.99
C VAL A 127 -2.07 -5.54 -8.64
N VAL A 128 -1.77 -6.59 -7.88
CA VAL A 128 -0.94 -7.70 -8.33
C VAL A 128 -1.86 -8.88 -8.61
N SER A 129 -1.84 -9.37 -9.84
CA SER A 129 -2.64 -10.51 -10.28
C SER A 129 -1.72 -11.51 -10.98
N ALA A 130 -1.75 -12.77 -10.54
CA ALA A 130 -0.87 -13.83 -11.08
C ALA A 130 0.62 -13.43 -11.09
N GLY A 131 1.05 -12.70 -10.04
CA GLY A 131 2.44 -12.26 -9.90
C GLY A 131 2.82 -11.06 -10.76
N LYS A 132 1.87 -10.47 -11.48
CA LYS A 132 2.11 -9.34 -12.38
C LYS A 132 1.30 -8.12 -11.97
N ILE A 133 1.80 -6.93 -12.32
CA ILE A 133 1.10 -5.68 -12.10
C ILE A 133 -0.07 -5.58 -13.07
N SER A 134 -1.29 -5.66 -12.56
CA SER A 134 -2.50 -5.47 -13.37
C SER A 134 -2.96 -4.01 -13.37
N HIS A 135 -2.70 -3.29 -12.28
CA HIS A 135 -3.04 -1.87 -12.13
C HIS A 135 -1.93 -1.17 -11.34
N ALA A 136 -1.60 0.06 -11.72
CA ALA A 136 -0.61 0.88 -11.04
C ALA A 136 -1.12 2.33 -10.99
N PHE A 137 -1.33 2.84 -9.78
CA PHE A 137 -1.84 4.19 -9.57
C PHE A 137 -0.86 4.94 -8.67
N TYR A 138 -0.19 5.94 -9.24
CA TYR A 138 0.78 6.76 -8.53
C TYR A 138 0.14 8.08 -8.08
N ASN A 139 0.65 8.61 -6.98
CA ASN A 139 0.24 9.91 -6.45
C ASN A 139 -1.27 10.02 -6.26
N VAL A 140 -1.84 9.01 -5.62
CA VAL A 140 -3.29 8.93 -5.36
C VAL A 140 -3.68 9.79 -4.15
N LYS A 141 -4.95 10.19 -4.11
CA LYS A 141 -5.51 10.91 -2.97
C LYS A 141 -6.03 9.94 -1.92
N ALA A 142 -5.83 10.27 -0.65
CA ALA A 142 -6.34 9.44 0.44
C ALA A 142 -7.86 9.44 0.49
N LYS A 143 -8.47 10.61 0.34
CA LYS A 143 -9.92 10.76 0.37
C LYS A 143 -10.55 10.26 -0.93
N GLY A 144 -11.54 9.39 -0.82
CA GLY A 144 -12.28 8.85 -1.96
C GLY A 144 -11.51 7.79 -2.76
N HIS A 145 -10.37 7.32 -2.23
CA HIS A 145 -9.53 6.35 -2.95
C HIS A 145 -10.24 5.01 -3.15
N ILE A 146 -10.98 4.53 -2.17
CA ILE A 146 -11.70 3.25 -2.27
C ILE A 146 -12.76 3.28 -3.39
N GLU A 147 -13.50 4.37 -3.49
CA GLU A 147 -14.50 4.53 -4.55
C GLU A 147 -13.84 4.52 -5.93
N PHE A 148 -12.74 5.26 -6.06
CA PHE A 148 -11.93 5.28 -7.28
C PHE A 148 -11.44 3.88 -7.62
N LEU A 149 -10.86 3.16 -6.65
CA LEU A 149 -10.29 1.84 -6.84
C LEU A 149 -11.37 0.82 -7.23
N ARG A 150 -12.51 0.83 -6.56
CA ARG A 150 -13.63 -0.07 -6.90
C ARG A 150 -14.12 0.16 -8.32
N LYS A 151 -14.22 1.41 -8.74
CA LYS A 151 -14.61 1.75 -10.11
C LYS A 151 -13.60 1.22 -11.13
N GLU A 152 -12.31 1.40 -10.87
CA GLU A 152 -11.26 0.91 -11.76
C GLU A 152 -11.21 -0.61 -11.83
N LEU A 153 -11.57 -1.30 -10.74
CA LEU A 153 -11.60 -2.76 -10.68
C LEU A 153 -12.95 -3.36 -11.12
N GLY A 154 -13.96 -2.53 -11.32
CA GLY A 154 -15.29 -2.98 -11.74
C GLY A 154 -16.08 -3.74 -10.68
N ILE A 155 -15.87 -3.38 -9.43
CA ILE A 155 -16.52 -4.07 -8.31
C ILE A 155 -17.37 -3.17 -7.44
#